data_8bd48f7530cb1fbccb7bdde46816e89b
#
_entry.id   8bd48f7530cb1fbccb7bdde46816e89b
#
_cell.length_a   1.000
_cell.length_b   1.000
_cell.length_c   1.000
_cell.angle_alpha   90.00
_cell.angle_beta   90.00
_cell.angle_gamma   90.00
#
_symmetry.space_group_name_H-M   'P 1'
#
loop_
_entity.id
_entity.type
_entity.pdbx_description
1 polymer ?
#
loop_
_entity_poly.entity_id
_entity_poly.type
_entity_poly.pdbx_seq_one_letter_code
_entity_poly.pdbx_strand_id
1 'polypeptide(L)'
;MTDLTPSPDAAPGFVLKGWHVGLIVVAFFAAVIGVDGAMAYRAYATFPGEVTAKPYEEGIGFNGEIRRRAAARALGWTASLTDRREGGFVVLEMVLRDARGRPLTGLRPAGALSRTVTTEGARTLAFVEIRPGAYAARTPAPSGLWTLDVTAPGPGGADFQMEQRLVWP
;
A
#
# COMPACT_ATOMS: atom_id res chain seq x y z
N MET A 1 33.72 -21.18 -80.94
CA MET A 1 34.72 -20.72 -80.01
C MET A 1 34.12 -19.47 -79.35
N THR A 2 33.44 -19.66 -78.19
CA THR A 2 32.76 -18.57 -77.52
C THR A 2 33.62 -18.23 -76.26
N ASP A 3 34.25 -17.10 -76.34
CA ASP A 3 35.12 -16.56 -75.31
C ASP A 3 34.28 -16.06 -74.13
N LEU A 4 34.36 -16.75 -73.02
CA LEU A 4 33.72 -16.34 -71.74
C LEU A 4 34.73 -15.51 -70.98
N THR A 5 34.75 -14.23 -71.27
CA THR A 5 35.46 -13.26 -70.37
C THR A 5 34.77 -13.17 -69.06
N PRO A 6 35.47 -13.40 -67.94
CA PRO A 6 34.87 -13.19 -66.57
C PRO A 6 34.67 -11.71 -66.27
N SER A 7 33.47 -11.37 -65.82
CA SER A 7 33.09 -10.02 -65.40
C SER A 7 33.90 -9.57 -64.17
N PRO A 8 34.53 -8.37 -64.12
CA PRO A 8 35.42 -7.95 -63.07
C PRO A 8 34.76 -7.26 -61.84
N ASP A 9 33.44 -7.32 -61.71
CA ASP A 9 32.73 -6.58 -60.68
C ASP A 9 32.03 -7.49 -59.62
N ALA A 10 32.81 -8.38 -58.98
CA ALA A 10 32.37 -8.94 -57.72
C ALA A 10 33.00 -8.11 -56.59
N ALA A 11 32.24 -7.15 -56.06
CA ALA A 11 32.62 -6.46 -54.85
C ALA A 11 32.98 -7.47 -53.72
N PRO A 12 34.05 -7.27 -52.98
CA PRO A 12 34.45 -8.21 -51.93
C PRO A 12 33.33 -8.39 -50.92
N GLY A 13 32.67 -9.55 -50.96
CA GLY A 13 31.60 -9.90 -50.01
C GLY A 13 32.14 -9.87 -48.60
N PHE A 14 31.41 -9.29 -47.67
CA PHE A 14 31.75 -9.28 -46.24
C PHE A 14 31.84 -10.72 -45.74
N VAL A 15 33.04 -11.15 -45.36
CA VAL A 15 33.29 -12.50 -44.82
C VAL A 15 33.20 -12.45 -43.28
N LEU A 16 32.19 -13.09 -42.73
CA LEU A 16 32.03 -13.27 -41.27
C LEU A 16 33.18 -14.18 -40.77
N LYS A 17 34.06 -13.61 -39.96
CA LYS A 17 35.12 -14.34 -39.22
C LYS A 17 34.61 -14.72 -37.84
N GLY A 18 35.08 -15.83 -37.26
CA GLY A 18 34.65 -16.30 -35.95
C GLY A 18 34.69 -15.25 -34.81
N TRP A 19 35.65 -14.33 -34.86
CA TRP A 19 35.74 -13.26 -33.88
C TRP A 19 34.58 -12.24 -33.97
N HIS A 20 33.99 -12.03 -35.15
CA HIS A 20 32.80 -11.17 -35.28
C HIS A 20 31.61 -11.78 -34.57
N VAL A 21 31.43 -13.10 -34.64
CA VAL A 21 30.38 -13.81 -33.93
C VAL A 21 30.59 -13.67 -32.40
N GLY A 22 31.85 -13.87 -31.93
CA GLY A 22 32.19 -13.66 -30.53
C GLY A 22 31.87 -12.24 -30.05
N LEU A 23 32.20 -11.23 -30.88
CA LEU A 23 31.92 -9.81 -30.51
C LEU A 23 30.43 -9.50 -30.48
N ILE A 24 29.64 -10.08 -31.38
CA ILE A 24 28.16 -9.93 -31.36
C ILE A 24 27.57 -10.54 -30.11
N VAL A 25 28.02 -11.74 -29.73
CA VAL A 25 27.55 -12.40 -28.49
C VAL A 25 27.90 -11.57 -27.26
N VAL A 26 29.14 -11.09 -27.16
CA VAL A 26 29.56 -10.22 -26.05
C VAL A 26 28.74 -8.93 -26.00
N ALA A 27 28.53 -8.28 -27.17
CA ALA A 27 27.73 -7.05 -27.24
C ALA A 27 26.28 -7.29 -26.83
N PHE A 28 25.70 -8.42 -27.24
CA PHE A 28 24.36 -8.81 -26.84
C PHE A 28 24.24 -8.97 -25.33
N PHE A 29 25.12 -9.74 -24.71
CA PHE A 29 25.09 -9.93 -23.24
C PHE A 29 25.38 -8.63 -22.48
N ALA A 30 26.28 -7.80 -22.98
CA ALA A 30 26.54 -6.49 -22.39
C ALA A 30 25.29 -5.60 -22.42
N ALA A 31 24.54 -5.61 -23.51
CA ALA A 31 23.28 -4.88 -23.60
C ALA A 31 22.23 -5.42 -22.62
N VAL A 32 22.07 -6.75 -22.52
CA VAL A 32 21.14 -7.37 -21.55
C VAL A 32 21.50 -6.99 -20.11
N ILE A 33 22.77 -7.14 -19.73
CA ILE A 33 23.24 -6.76 -18.38
C ILE A 33 23.02 -5.28 -18.11
N GLY A 34 23.23 -4.42 -19.10
CA GLY A 34 22.97 -2.98 -19.00
C GLY A 34 21.51 -2.66 -18.74
N VAL A 35 20.59 -3.32 -19.45
CA VAL A 35 19.15 -3.15 -19.26
C VAL A 35 18.71 -3.69 -17.90
N ASP A 36 19.14 -4.89 -17.52
CA ASP A 36 18.81 -5.50 -16.25
C ASP A 36 19.33 -4.68 -15.06
N GLY A 37 20.56 -4.15 -15.18
CA GLY A 37 21.14 -3.25 -14.19
C GLY A 37 20.34 -1.94 -14.05
N ALA A 38 19.91 -1.36 -15.16
CA ALA A 38 19.07 -0.16 -15.13
C ALA A 38 17.69 -0.43 -14.52
N MET A 39 17.09 -1.59 -14.81
CA MET A 39 15.82 -2.01 -14.21
C MET A 39 15.98 -2.26 -12.70
N ALA A 40 17.02 -2.97 -12.29
CA ALA A 40 17.32 -3.22 -10.88
C ALA A 40 17.54 -1.91 -10.11
N TYR A 41 18.30 -0.99 -10.67
CA TYR A 41 18.50 0.34 -10.08
C TYR A 41 17.18 1.11 -9.93
N ARG A 42 16.34 1.12 -10.98
CA ARG A 42 15.01 1.74 -10.92
C ARG A 42 14.12 1.10 -9.87
N ALA A 43 14.08 -0.24 -9.83
CA ALA A 43 13.32 -0.99 -8.84
C ALA A 43 13.76 -0.62 -7.41
N TYR A 44 15.07 -0.57 -7.16
CA TYR A 44 15.60 -0.19 -5.86
C TYR A 44 15.32 1.27 -5.50
N ALA A 45 15.50 2.19 -6.44
CA ALA A 45 15.29 3.63 -6.22
C ALA A 45 13.81 4.02 -6.04
N THR A 46 12.89 3.24 -6.60
CA THR A 46 11.44 3.46 -6.48
C THR A 46 10.77 2.55 -5.45
N PHE A 47 11.55 1.68 -4.79
CA PHE A 47 11.02 0.77 -3.78
C PHE A 47 10.54 1.56 -2.56
N PRO A 48 9.24 1.60 -2.25
CA PRO A 48 8.68 2.41 -1.17
C PRO A 48 8.98 1.86 0.23
N GLY A 49 9.90 0.90 0.35
CA GLY A 49 10.19 0.18 1.58
C GLY A 49 9.30 -1.06 1.75
N GLU A 50 9.72 -1.96 2.63
CA GLU A 50 8.88 -3.08 3.04
C GLU A 50 7.72 -2.55 3.88
N VAL A 51 6.49 -2.86 3.45
CA VAL A 51 5.26 -2.55 4.21
C VAL A 51 5.24 -3.33 5.52
N THR A 52 6.03 -4.41 5.60
CA THR A 52 6.11 -5.32 6.74
C THR A 52 7.56 -5.67 7.02
N ALA A 53 8.10 -5.17 8.12
CA ALA A 53 9.49 -5.40 8.52
C ALA A 53 9.83 -6.88 8.86
N LYS A 54 8.80 -7.75 9.05
CA LYS A 54 8.99 -9.14 9.47
C LYS A 54 7.83 -10.06 9.04
N PRO A 55 7.71 -10.43 7.77
CA PRO A 55 6.57 -11.22 7.27
C PRO A 55 6.44 -12.61 7.93
N TYR A 56 7.54 -13.19 8.41
CA TYR A 56 7.52 -14.49 9.11
C TYR A 56 6.97 -14.37 10.55
N GLU A 57 7.31 -13.32 11.28
CA GLU A 57 6.78 -13.06 12.62
C GLU A 57 5.29 -12.71 12.56
N GLU A 58 4.84 -12.02 11.51
CA GLU A 58 3.41 -11.79 11.26
C GLU A 58 2.66 -13.08 10.98
N GLY A 59 3.24 -14.05 10.26
CA GLY A 59 2.65 -15.37 10.05
C GLY A 59 2.41 -16.13 11.36
N ILE A 60 3.34 -16.05 12.32
CA ILE A 60 3.19 -16.66 13.65
C ILE A 60 2.13 -15.89 14.47
N GLY A 61 2.08 -14.55 14.34
CA GLY A 61 1.09 -13.70 14.99
C GLY A 61 -0.33 -13.86 14.42
N PHE A 62 -0.48 -14.45 13.22
CA PHE A 62 -1.74 -14.54 12.50
C PHE A 62 -2.87 -15.24 13.28
N ASN A 63 -2.54 -16.33 13.99
CA ASN A 63 -3.49 -17.00 14.86
C ASN A 63 -3.93 -16.16 16.06
N GLY A 64 -3.03 -15.30 16.57
CA GLY A 64 -3.33 -14.31 17.60
C GLY A 64 -4.29 -13.24 17.08
N GLU A 65 -4.06 -12.78 15.87
CA GLU A 65 -4.91 -11.79 15.21
C GLU A 65 -6.31 -12.32 14.90
N ILE A 66 -6.42 -13.56 14.41
CA ILE A 66 -7.72 -14.22 14.21
C ILE A 66 -8.51 -14.30 15.52
N ARG A 67 -7.85 -14.68 16.63
CA ARG A 67 -8.49 -14.73 17.95
C ARG A 67 -8.93 -13.36 18.42
N ARG A 68 -8.09 -12.31 18.26
CA ARG A 68 -8.46 -10.92 18.60
C ARG A 68 -9.66 -10.46 17.80
N ARG A 69 -9.67 -10.70 16.49
CA ARG A 69 -10.81 -10.35 15.61
C ARG A 69 -12.08 -11.13 15.97
N ALA A 70 -11.96 -12.40 16.33
CA ALA A 70 -13.09 -13.18 16.80
C ALA A 70 -13.64 -12.64 18.13
N ALA A 71 -12.77 -12.30 19.09
CA ALA A 71 -13.16 -11.69 20.34
C ALA A 71 -13.80 -10.30 20.13
N ALA A 72 -13.25 -9.48 19.24
CA ALA A 72 -13.83 -8.18 18.89
C ALA A 72 -15.23 -8.31 18.29
N ARG A 73 -15.44 -9.29 17.40
CA ARG A 73 -16.78 -9.58 16.85
C ARG A 73 -17.76 -10.08 17.91
N ALA A 74 -17.28 -10.86 18.87
CA ALA A 74 -18.10 -11.37 19.98
C ALA A 74 -18.59 -10.25 20.92
N LEU A 75 -17.93 -9.08 20.95
CA LEU A 75 -18.44 -7.92 21.67
C LEU A 75 -19.80 -7.44 21.15
N GLY A 76 -20.11 -7.70 19.87
CA GLY A 76 -21.33 -7.24 19.22
C GLY A 76 -21.44 -5.71 19.16
N TRP A 77 -20.29 -5.00 19.27
CA TRP A 77 -20.28 -3.55 19.18
C TRP A 77 -20.55 -3.09 17.74
N THR A 78 -21.23 -1.98 17.64
CA THR A 78 -21.52 -1.32 16.37
C THR A 78 -20.93 0.08 16.36
N ALA A 79 -20.40 0.48 15.21
CA ALA A 79 -19.92 1.83 14.97
C ALA A 79 -20.61 2.41 13.75
N SER A 80 -20.96 3.67 13.82
CA SER A 80 -21.34 4.48 12.67
C SER A 80 -20.42 5.70 12.59
N LEU A 81 -19.90 5.99 11.40
CA LEU A 81 -19.00 7.11 11.13
C LEU A 81 -19.70 8.08 10.18
N THR A 82 -19.63 9.34 10.51
CA THR A 82 -20.01 10.45 9.64
C THR A 82 -18.86 11.44 9.54
N ASP A 83 -18.74 12.10 8.42
CA ASP A 83 -17.76 13.16 8.22
C ASP A 83 -18.43 14.45 7.73
N ARG A 84 -17.85 15.59 8.09
CA ARG A 84 -18.24 16.89 7.59
C ARG A 84 -17.04 17.80 7.43
N ARG A 85 -17.10 18.69 6.44
CA ARG A 85 -16.07 19.70 6.23
C ARG A 85 -16.41 20.99 6.99
N GLU A 86 -15.40 21.50 7.69
CA GLU A 86 -15.47 22.75 8.43
C GLU A 86 -14.19 23.56 8.21
N GLY A 87 -14.25 24.63 7.44
CA GLY A 87 -13.21 25.65 7.33
C GLY A 87 -11.79 25.08 7.04
N GLY A 88 -11.65 24.21 6.03
CA GLY A 88 -10.35 23.59 5.67
C GLY A 88 -9.97 22.38 6.50
N PHE A 89 -10.88 21.90 7.37
CA PHE A 89 -10.74 20.67 8.14
C PHE A 89 -11.86 19.69 7.81
N VAL A 90 -11.61 18.42 8.10
CA VAL A 90 -12.65 17.40 8.18
C VAL A 90 -12.81 17.01 9.65
N VAL A 91 -14.05 17.01 10.10
CA VAL A 91 -14.46 16.49 11.40
C VAL A 91 -15.09 15.12 11.17
N LEU A 92 -14.50 14.10 11.78
CA LEU A 92 -14.99 12.73 11.78
C LEU A 92 -15.74 12.52 13.10
N GLU A 93 -17.01 12.16 13.02
CA GLU A 93 -17.82 11.82 14.19
C GLU A 93 -18.20 10.35 14.15
N MET A 94 -17.86 9.62 15.20
CA MET A 94 -18.12 8.20 15.34
C MET A 94 -19.02 7.95 16.54
N VAL A 95 -20.08 7.16 16.34
CA VAL A 95 -20.96 6.71 17.42
C VAL A 95 -20.74 5.23 17.67
N LEU A 96 -20.39 4.88 18.90
CA LEU A 96 -20.14 3.51 19.35
C LEU A 96 -21.27 3.03 20.26
N ARG A 97 -21.78 1.83 19.99
CA ARG A 97 -22.84 1.19 20.77
C ARG A 97 -22.50 -0.26 21.08
N ASP A 98 -22.95 -0.75 22.23
CA ASP A 98 -22.85 -2.17 22.59
C ASP A 98 -23.89 -3.02 21.83
N ALA A 99 -23.84 -4.34 22.03
CA ALA A 99 -24.77 -5.30 21.43
C ALA A 99 -26.26 -5.05 21.78
N ARG A 100 -26.54 -4.24 22.81
CA ARG A 100 -27.89 -3.86 23.24
C ARG A 100 -28.27 -2.46 22.75
N GLY A 101 -27.43 -1.84 21.90
CA GLY A 101 -27.65 -0.48 21.39
C GLY A 101 -27.35 0.63 22.38
N ARG A 102 -26.80 0.35 23.57
CA ARG A 102 -26.44 1.36 24.55
C ARG A 102 -25.15 2.06 24.16
N PRO A 103 -25.01 3.37 24.40
CA PRO A 103 -23.81 4.12 24.08
C PRO A 103 -22.62 3.61 24.91
N LEU A 104 -21.47 3.43 24.26
CA LEU A 104 -20.21 3.08 24.89
C LEU A 104 -19.46 4.35 25.23
N THR A 105 -19.35 4.65 26.53
CA THR A 105 -18.76 5.90 27.05
C THR A 105 -17.39 5.68 27.65
N GLY A 106 -16.60 6.75 27.78
CA GLY A 106 -15.29 6.72 28.46
C GLY A 106 -14.19 5.99 27.71
N LEU A 107 -14.40 5.60 26.45
CA LEU A 107 -13.38 4.98 25.62
C LEU A 107 -12.39 6.02 25.08
N ARG A 108 -11.24 5.57 24.61
CA ARG A 108 -10.23 6.38 23.93
C ARG A 108 -9.91 5.76 22.57
N PRO A 109 -10.81 5.88 21.61
CA PRO A 109 -10.57 5.33 20.29
C PRO A 109 -9.41 6.06 19.61
N ALA A 110 -8.53 5.29 18.96
CA ALA A 110 -7.45 5.80 18.14
C ALA A 110 -7.71 5.46 16.68
N GLY A 111 -7.48 6.40 15.79
CA GLY A 111 -7.62 6.22 14.35
C GLY A 111 -6.28 6.37 13.64
N ALA A 112 -6.09 5.59 12.58
CA ALA A 112 -5.03 5.78 11.60
C ALA A 112 -5.67 6.09 10.26
N LEU A 113 -5.38 7.27 9.71
CA LEU A 113 -5.84 7.70 8.40
C LEU A 113 -4.68 7.55 7.42
N SER A 114 -4.83 6.70 6.42
CA SER A 114 -3.80 6.39 5.42
C SER A 114 -4.35 6.48 4.00
N ARG A 115 -3.47 6.72 3.02
CA ARG A 115 -3.86 6.59 1.61
C ARG A 115 -3.85 5.11 1.22
N THR A 116 -4.80 4.70 0.39
CA THR A 116 -4.94 3.31 -0.05
C THR A 116 -3.73 2.81 -0.87
N VAL A 117 -2.95 3.69 -1.46
CA VAL A 117 -1.87 3.35 -2.41
C VAL A 117 -0.47 3.70 -1.89
N THR A 118 -0.35 4.59 -0.92
CA THR A 118 0.94 5.03 -0.38
C THR A 118 0.84 5.27 1.12
N THR A 119 1.92 5.01 1.86
CA THR A 119 2.02 5.35 3.28
C THR A 119 2.30 6.84 3.51
N GLU A 120 2.54 7.61 2.43
CA GLU A 120 2.77 9.05 2.53
C GLU A 120 1.52 9.78 3.03
N GLY A 121 1.73 10.63 4.03
CA GLY A 121 0.66 11.43 4.62
C GLY A 121 -0.20 10.68 5.64
N ALA A 122 0.19 9.49 6.09
CA ALA A 122 -0.48 8.79 7.18
C ALA A 122 -0.57 9.67 8.43
N ARG A 123 -1.74 9.69 9.06
CA ARG A 123 -2.03 10.55 10.22
C ARG A 123 -2.67 9.73 11.32
N THR A 124 -2.20 9.90 12.54
CA THR A 124 -2.88 9.35 13.72
C THR A 124 -3.94 10.33 14.21
N LEU A 125 -5.12 9.84 14.49
CA LEU A 125 -6.26 10.59 14.98
C LEU A 125 -6.62 10.10 16.39
N ALA A 126 -6.71 11.02 17.34
CA ALA A 126 -7.28 10.74 18.65
C ALA A 126 -8.74 11.19 18.66
N PHE A 127 -9.65 10.27 18.97
CA PHE A 127 -11.06 10.58 19.07
C PHE A 127 -11.38 10.99 20.53
N VAL A 128 -12.03 12.13 20.68
CA VAL A 128 -12.45 12.67 21.98
C VAL A 128 -13.96 12.52 22.09
N GLU A 129 -14.45 12.04 23.25
CA GLU A 129 -15.88 11.94 23.50
C GLU A 129 -16.49 13.32 23.59
N ILE A 130 -17.48 13.62 22.73
CA ILE A 130 -18.20 14.90 22.67
C ILE A 130 -19.60 14.81 23.26
N ARG A 131 -20.16 13.62 23.39
CA ARG A 131 -21.41 13.26 24.05
C ARG A 131 -21.44 11.75 24.27
N PRO A 132 -22.29 11.23 25.17
CA PRO A 132 -22.28 9.80 25.54
C PRO A 132 -22.25 8.87 24.31
N GLY A 133 -21.13 8.14 24.17
CA GLY A 133 -20.89 7.20 23.08
C GLY A 133 -20.62 7.82 21.71
N ALA A 134 -20.50 9.14 21.61
CA ALA A 134 -20.13 9.83 20.38
C ALA A 134 -18.75 10.47 20.52
N TYR A 135 -17.88 10.18 19.59
CA TYR A 135 -16.48 10.56 19.57
C TYR A 135 -16.16 11.36 18.32
N ALA A 136 -15.38 12.41 18.44
CA ALA A 136 -14.97 13.23 17.30
C ALA A 136 -13.45 13.34 17.21
N ALA A 137 -12.96 13.35 15.98
CA ALA A 137 -11.58 13.69 15.65
C ALA A 137 -11.55 14.71 14.51
N ARG A 138 -10.54 15.57 14.49
CA ARG A 138 -10.37 16.61 13.49
C ARG A 138 -9.05 16.46 12.77
N THR A 139 -9.06 16.60 11.45
CA THR A 139 -7.86 16.56 10.62
C THR A 139 -7.91 17.66 9.55
N PRO A 140 -6.77 18.22 9.10
CA PRO A 140 -6.76 19.06 7.91
C PRO A 140 -7.41 18.32 6.75
N ALA A 141 -8.28 19.01 5.98
CA ALA A 141 -9.06 18.39 4.93
C ALA A 141 -8.14 17.73 3.88
N PRO A 142 -8.14 16.42 3.77
CA PRO A 142 -7.41 15.72 2.71
C PRO A 142 -8.27 15.67 1.46
N SER A 143 -7.66 15.41 0.30
CA SER A 143 -8.35 15.12 -0.95
C SER A 143 -8.01 13.72 -1.42
N GLY A 144 -8.93 13.08 -2.16
CA GLY A 144 -8.74 11.74 -2.70
C GLY A 144 -9.30 10.62 -1.85
N LEU A 145 -8.83 9.40 -2.11
CA LEU A 145 -9.26 8.18 -1.45
C LEU A 145 -8.37 7.89 -0.24
N TRP A 146 -9.00 7.70 0.91
CA TRP A 146 -8.36 7.42 2.19
C TRP A 146 -9.01 6.23 2.87
N THR A 147 -8.23 5.50 3.66
CA THR A 147 -8.71 4.46 4.57
C THR A 147 -8.51 4.95 6.00
N LEU A 148 -9.56 4.86 6.79
CA LEU A 148 -9.55 5.12 8.22
C LEU A 148 -9.67 3.79 8.95
N ASP A 149 -8.63 3.43 9.70
CA ASP A 149 -8.62 2.32 10.62
C ASP A 149 -8.82 2.85 12.04
N VAL A 150 -9.84 2.40 12.73
CA VAL A 150 -10.11 2.79 14.12
C VAL A 150 -10.02 1.60 15.03
N THR A 151 -9.31 1.77 16.13
CA THR A 151 -9.24 0.80 17.23
C THR A 151 -9.81 1.44 18.48
N ALA A 152 -10.76 0.78 19.13
CA ALA A 152 -11.30 1.18 20.41
C ALA A 152 -11.06 0.06 21.43
N PRO A 153 -10.42 0.34 22.59
CA PRO A 153 -10.13 -0.66 23.61
C PRO A 153 -11.42 -1.22 24.19
N GLY A 154 -11.54 -2.54 24.21
CA GLY A 154 -12.66 -3.26 24.77
C GLY A 154 -12.31 -4.03 26.03
N PRO A 155 -13.29 -4.61 26.71
CA PRO A 155 -13.07 -5.39 27.91
C PRO A 155 -12.24 -6.64 27.64
N GLY A 156 -11.36 -7.00 28.58
CA GLY A 156 -10.54 -8.21 28.48
C GLY A 156 -9.50 -8.22 27.37
N GLY A 157 -9.12 -7.03 26.82
CA GLY A 157 -8.16 -6.92 25.74
C GLY A 157 -8.73 -7.29 24.36
N ALA A 158 -10.04 -7.37 24.23
CA ALA A 158 -10.72 -7.51 22.94
C ALA A 158 -10.95 -6.13 22.34
N ASP A 159 -10.03 -5.68 21.50
CA ASP A 159 -10.15 -4.37 20.88
C ASP A 159 -11.15 -4.41 19.73
N PHE A 160 -12.11 -3.50 19.74
CA PHE A 160 -12.97 -3.26 18.59
C PHE A 160 -12.18 -2.60 17.46
N GLN A 161 -12.36 -3.11 16.26
CA GLN A 161 -11.70 -2.58 15.07
C GLN A 161 -12.74 -2.26 13.99
N MET A 162 -12.56 -1.13 13.33
CA MET A 162 -13.37 -0.68 12.20
C MET A 162 -12.47 -0.13 11.11
N GLU A 163 -12.66 -0.56 9.88
CA GLU A 163 -12.05 0.01 8.69
C GLU A 163 -13.13 0.71 7.87
N GLN A 164 -12.88 1.93 7.45
CA GLN A 164 -13.81 2.72 6.63
C GLN A 164 -13.05 3.43 5.51
N ARG A 165 -13.52 3.24 4.27
CA ARG A 165 -13.03 4.02 3.12
C ARG A 165 -13.76 5.35 3.05
N LEU A 166 -12.99 6.42 2.85
CA LEU A 166 -13.46 7.79 2.78
C LEU A 166 -12.95 8.42 1.48
N VAL A 167 -13.82 9.15 0.80
CA VAL A 167 -13.48 9.87 -0.43
C VAL A 167 -13.80 11.33 -0.23
N TRP A 168 -12.78 12.16 -0.38
CA TRP A 168 -12.95 13.61 -0.30
C TRP A 168 -12.53 14.28 -1.61
N PRO A 169 -13.40 15.12 -2.20
CA PRO A 169 -13.09 15.86 -3.42
C PRO A 169 -11.97 16.88 -3.25
#